data_b959c78ec67cd3be19e021c649036b3c
#
_entry.id   b959c78ec67cd3be19e021c649036b3c
#
_cell.length_a   1.000
_cell.length_b   1.000
_cell.length_c   1.000
_cell.angle_alpha   90.00
_cell.angle_beta   90.00
_cell.angle_gamma   90.00
#
_symmetry.space_group_name_H-M   'P 1'
#
loop_
_entity.id
_entity.type
_entity.pdbx_description
1 polymer ?
#
loop_
_entity_poly.entity_id
_entity_poly.type
_entity_poly.pdbx_seq_one_letter_code
_entity_poly.pdbx_strand_id
1 'polypeptide(L)'
;MKNNFIQRAVTGVLFVIVLVGCILYSPLSFGILFTIISVLSVHEFAQLVSKSSEVSINKTITALGGAYLFLALMSFCTQQSVGARVFLPYLGLLLYMMITELYLKKKNPTGNWAYSMLSQLYVALPFALLNVLAFQNSSETGSVTYNPILPLSIFVFIWLSDTGAYCVGSLIGKHRLFERISPKKSWEGSIGGGIFSIASSLGFAHFFPFMPGWQWVGLAIVVVIFST
;
A
#
# COMPACT_ATOMS: atom_id res chain seq x y z
N MET A 1 20.07 16.92 -19.64
CA MET A 1 20.08 16.25 -18.33
C MET A 1 19.45 17.07 -17.19
N LYS A 2 19.64 18.40 -17.11
CA LYS A 2 19.00 19.25 -16.07
C LYS A 2 17.45 19.21 -16.07
N ASN A 3 16.79 19.20 -17.22
CA ASN A 3 15.32 19.18 -17.30
C ASN A 3 14.70 17.90 -16.68
N ASN A 4 15.34 16.74 -16.84
CA ASN A 4 14.83 15.48 -16.29
C ASN A 4 14.90 15.41 -14.76
N PHE A 5 15.92 16.04 -14.15
CA PHE A 5 16.05 16.09 -12.70
C PHE A 5 14.98 17.01 -12.07
N ILE A 6 14.83 18.22 -12.62
CA ILE A 6 13.82 19.19 -12.16
C ILE A 6 12.40 18.60 -12.30
N GLN A 7 12.10 17.98 -13.44
CA GLN A 7 10.82 17.35 -13.67
C GLN A 7 10.53 16.25 -12.65
N ARG A 8 11.50 15.38 -12.35
CA ARG A 8 11.35 14.33 -11.31
C ARG A 8 11.17 14.89 -9.92
N ALA A 9 11.91 15.95 -9.57
CA ALA A 9 11.78 16.60 -8.27
C ALA A 9 10.39 17.24 -8.11
N VAL A 10 9.92 17.98 -9.12
CA VAL A 10 8.60 18.61 -9.10
C VAL A 10 7.48 17.56 -9.01
N THR A 11 7.53 16.50 -9.82
CA THR A 11 6.51 15.44 -9.77
C THR A 11 6.52 14.70 -8.42
N GLY A 12 7.70 14.46 -7.82
CA GLY A 12 7.82 13.84 -6.51
C GLY A 12 7.22 14.70 -5.39
N VAL A 13 7.54 16.00 -5.38
CA VAL A 13 6.98 16.95 -4.41
C VAL A 13 5.47 17.06 -4.56
N LEU A 14 4.98 17.17 -5.80
CA LEU A 14 3.54 17.25 -6.06
C LEU A 14 2.81 15.97 -5.62
N PHE A 15 3.41 14.81 -5.86
CA PHE A 15 2.88 13.53 -5.37
C PHE A 15 2.76 13.51 -3.85
N VAL A 16 3.80 13.93 -3.12
CA VAL A 16 3.78 13.98 -1.66
C VAL A 16 2.71 14.94 -1.17
N ILE A 17 2.61 16.14 -1.75
CA ILE A 17 1.60 17.15 -1.37
C ILE A 17 0.18 16.60 -1.57
N VAL A 18 -0.09 15.98 -2.73
CA VAL A 18 -1.42 15.40 -3.02
C VAL A 18 -1.73 14.27 -2.05
N LEU A 19 -0.77 13.36 -1.81
CA LEU A 19 -0.97 12.22 -0.93
C LEU A 19 -1.24 12.66 0.51
N VAL A 20 -0.37 13.49 1.07
CA VAL A 20 -0.51 14.01 2.43
C VAL A 20 -1.77 14.87 2.56
N GLY A 21 -2.02 15.75 1.59
CA GLY A 21 -3.21 16.60 1.56
C GLY A 21 -4.50 15.79 1.55
N CYS A 22 -4.61 14.77 0.70
CA CYS A 22 -5.81 13.93 0.65
C CYS A 22 -6.00 13.07 1.91
N ILE A 23 -4.92 12.62 2.55
CA ILE A 23 -5.03 11.88 3.82
C ILE A 23 -5.51 12.82 4.94
N LEU A 24 -4.94 14.02 5.04
CA LEU A 24 -5.24 14.94 6.15
C LEU A 24 -6.57 15.68 5.99
N TYR A 25 -7.04 15.93 4.75
CA TYR A 25 -8.18 16.78 4.48
C TYR A 25 -9.51 16.16 4.93
N SER A 26 -9.82 14.91 4.50
CA SER A 26 -11.07 14.25 4.87
C SER A 26 -11.06 12.75 4.60
N PRO A 27 -11.97 11.96 5.24
CA PRO A 27 -12.16 10.55 4.92
C PRO A 27 -12.57 10.33 3.45
N LEU A 28 -13.31 11.28 2.86
CA LEU A 28 -13.74 11.19 1.47
C LEU A 28 -12.56 11.34 0.50
N SER A 29 -11.69 12.35 0.71
CA SER A 29 -10.50 12.55 -0.13
C SER A 29 -9.52 11.38 -0.02
N PHE A 30 -9.34 10.83 1.18
CA PHE A 30 -8.60 9.59 1.42
C PHE A 30 -9.20 8.43 0.60
N GLY A 31 -10.52 8.23 0.69
CA GLY A 31 -11.22 7.17 -0.03
C GLY A 31 -11.09 7.27 -1.54
N ILE A 32 -11.29 8.46 -2.10
CA ILE A 32 -11.15 8.70 -3.55
C ILE A 32 -9.70 8.45 -4.00
N LEU A 33 -8.71 9.03 -3.30
CA LEU A 33 -7.31 8.89 -3.67
C LEU A 33 -6.87 7.42 -3.68
N PHE A 34 -7.11 6.69 -2.60
CA PHE A 34 -6.64 5.30 -2.49
C PHE A 34 -7.44 4.33 -3.36
N THR A 35 -8.70 4.64 -3.67
CA THR A 35 -9.44 3.89 -4.71
C THR A 35 -8.77 4.05 -6.07
N ILE A 36 -8.41 5.28 -6.46
CA ILE A 36 -7.72 5.55 -7.73
C ILE A 36 -6.35 4.86 -7.74
N ILE A 37 -5.57 4.97 -6.66
CA ILE A 37 -4.25 4.31 -6.56
C ILE A 37 -4.40 2.79 -6.68
N SER A 38 -5.37 2.19 -5.99
CA SER A 38 -5.64 0.74 -6.07
C SER A 38 -5.97 0.30 -7.50
N VAL A 39 -6.86 1.03 -8.19
CA VAL A 39 -7.22 0.75 -9.60
C VAL A 39 -5.98 0.81 -10.50
N LEU A 40 -5.22 1.88 -10.42
CA LEU A 40 -4.05 2.09 -11.27
C LEU A 40 -2.96 1.05 -10.99
N SER A 41 -2.67 0.76 -9.73
CA SER A 41 -1.65 -0.22 -9.33
C SER A 41 -2.02 -1.64 -9.75
N VAL A 42 -3.28 -2.05 -9.56
CA VAL A 42 -3.77 -3.37 -10.01
C VAL A 42 -3.75 -3.46 -11.53
N HIS A 43 -4.17 -2.40 -12.23
CA HIS A 43 -4.13 -2.36 -13.70
C HIS A 43 -2.70 -2.46 -14.23
N GLU A 44 -1.76 -1.71 -13.63
CA GLU A 44 -0.34 -1.76 -14.02
C GLU A 44 0.29 -3.13 -13.73
N PHE A 45 0.03 -3.71 -12.56
CA PHE A 45 0.45 -5.07 -12.25
C PHE A 45 -0.06 -6.07 -13.28
N ALA A 46 -1.36 -6.02 -13.61
CA ALA A 46 -1.97 -6.86 -14.62
C ALA A 46 -1.31 -6.69 -16.01
N GLN A 47 -0.93 -5.45 -16.35
CA GLN A 47 -0.23 -5.15 -17.59
C GLN A 47 1.20 -5.70 -17.61
N LEU A 48 1.93 -5.55 -16.52
CA LEU A 48 3.31 -6.06 -16.39
C LEU A 48 3.35 -7.59 -16.51
N VAL A 49 2.47 -8.28 -15.78
CA VAL A 49 2.38 -9.74 -15.83
C VAL A 49 2.02 -10.24 -17.24
N SER A 50 1.07 -9.58 -17.90
CA SER A 50 0.66 -9.96 -19.27
C SER A 50 1.75 -9.70 -20.32
N LYS A 51 2.75 -8.84 -20.02
CA LYS A 51 3.90 -8.61 -20.91
C LYS A 51 5.06 -9.57 -20.67
N SER A 52 5.25 -10.02 -19.43
CA SER A 52 6.43 -10.79 -19.00
C SER A 52 6.21 -12.29 -19.00
N SER A 53 4.96 -12.77 -19.05
CA SER A 53 4.60 -14.17 -18.97
C SER A 53 3.54 -14.53 -20.02
N GLU A 54 3.37 -15.81 -20.33
CA GLU A 54 2.29 -16.32 -21.21
C GLU A 54 0.91 -16.27 -20.51
N VAL A 55 0.64 -15.15 -19.83
CA VAL A 55 -0.57 -14.92 -19.03
C VAL A 55 -1.36 -13.75 -19.63
N SER A 56 -2.66 -13.93 -19.74
CA SER A 56 -3.58 -12.91 -20.29
C SER A 56 -4.76 -12.71 -19.36
N ILE A 57 -4.57 -11.90 -18.32
CA ILE A 57 -5.64 -11.56 -17.35
C ILE A 57 -6.48 -10.39 -17.85
N ASN A 58 -7.75 -10.34 -17.41
CA ASN A 58 -8.63 -9.22 -17.71
C ASN A 58 -8.31 -8.03 -16.81
N LYS A 59 -7.54 -7.08 -17.34
CA LYS A 59 -7.02 -5.92 -16.59
C LYS A 59 -8.12 -5.06 -15.99
N THR A 60 -9.21 -4.84 -16.72
CA THR A 60 -10.31 -3.99 -16.29
C THR A 60 -11.09 -4.61 -15.13
N ILE A 61 -11.48 -5.89 -15.27
CA ILE A 61 -12.23 -6.58 -14.23
C ILE A 61 -11.38 -6.74 -12.96
N THR A 62 -10.10 -7.05 -13.12
CA THR A 62 -9.16 -7.19 -12.01
C THR A 62 -8.97 -5.86 -11.28
N ALA A 63 -8.87 -4.74 -12.02
CA ALA A 63 -8.75 -3.40 -11.43
C ALA A 63 -10.05 -2.96 -10.72
N LEU A 64 -11.23 -3.29 -11.29
CA LEU A 64 -12.52 -3.05 -10.63
C LEU A 64 -12.65 -3.86 -9.33
N GLY A 65 -12.08 -5.08 -9.30
CA GLY A 65 -12.00 -5.88 -8.08
C GLY A 65 -11.21 -5.17 -6.97
N GLY A 66 -10.07 -4.59 -7.32
CA GLY A 66 -9.25 -3.81 -6.38
C GLY A 66 -9.97 -2.56 -5.87
N ALA A 67 -10.67 -1.84 -6.75
CA ALA A 67 -11.50 -0.70 -6.36
C ALA A 67 -12.61 -1.10 -5.39
N TYR A 68 -13.33 -2.17 -5.75
CA TYR A 68 -14.43 -2.66 -4.92
C TYR A 68 -13.96 -3.14 -3.55
N LEU A 69 -12.84 -3.88 -3.49
CA LEU A 69 -12.26 -4.34 -2.22
C LEU A 69 -11.93 -3.16 -1.30
N PHE A 70 -11.31 -2.11 -1.85
CA PHE A 70 -11.01 -0.89 -1.08
C PHE A 70 -12.28 -0.24 -0.52
N LEU A 71 -13.29 -0.02 -1.38
CA LEU A 71 -14.55 0.62 -1.00
C LEU A 71 -15.38 -0.26 -0.04
N ALA A 72 -15.37 -1.57 -0.24
CA ALA A 72 -16.05 -2.51 0.64
C ALA A 72 -15.45 -2.47 2.05
N LEU A 73 -14.12 -2.46 2.15
CA LEU A 73 -13.44 -2.37 3.44
C LEU A 73 -13.63 -1.00 4.09
N MET A 74 -13.62 0.08 3.31
CA MET A 74 -13.97 1.41 3.79
C MET A 74 -15.39 1.45 4.37
N SER A 75 -16.37 0.94 3.63
CA SER A 75 -17.76 0.84 4.11
C SER A 75 -17.89 -0.01 5.38
N PHE A 76 -17.19 -1.14 5.43
CA PHE A 76 -17.17 -2.01 6.60
C PHE A 76 -16.59 -1.33 7.84
N CYS A 77 -15.51 -0.56 7.66
CA CYS A 77 -14.86 0.17 8.75
C CYS A 77 -15.64 1.42 9.18
N THR A 78 -16.41 2.06 8.28
CA THR A 78 -17.12 3.31 8.59
C THR A 78 -18.55 3.10 9.07
N GLN A 79 -19.22 2.01 8.65
CA GLN A 79 -20.64 1.78 8.91
C GLN A 79 -20.85 0.46 9.66
N GLN A 80 -21.08 0.55 10.96
CA GLN A 80 -21.34 -0.62 11.80
C GLN A 80 -22.57 -1.45 11.35
N SER A 81 -23.53 -0.82 10.64
CA SER A 81 -24.76 -1.47 10.16
C SER A 81 -24.57 -2.34 8.91
N VAL A 82 -23.49 -2.12 8.14
CA VAL A 82 -23.29 -2.79 6.85
C VAL A 82 -22.84 -4.26 7.02
N GLY A 83 -22.06 -4.56 8.03
CA GLY A 83 -21.56 -5.90 8.32
C GLY A 83 -20.78 -6.54 7.18
N ALA A 84 -20.45 -7.82 7.32
CA ALA A 84 -19.65 -8.57 6.34
C ALA A 84 -20.35 -8.79 4.98
N ARG A 85 -21.64 -8.51 4.88
CA ARG A 85 -22.41 -8.67 3.62
C ARG A 85 -21.87 -7.82 2.48
N VAL A 86 -21.20 -6.70 2.77
CA VAL A 86 -20.55 -5.83 1.78
C VAL A 86 -19.51 -6.55 0.94
N PHE A 87 -18.94 -7.65 1.43
CA PHE A 87 -17.95 -8.45 0.68
C PHE A 87 -18.57 -9.48 -0.28
N LEU A 88 -19.88 -9.73 -0.22
CA LEU A 88 -20.55 -10.72 -1.10
C LEU A 88 -20.37 -10.40 -2.60
N PRO A 89 -20.56 -9.14 -3.07
CA PRO A 89 -20.29 -8.83 -4.49
C PRO A 89 -18.81 -9.01 -4.87
N TYR A 90 -17.87 -8.77 -3.95
CA TYR A 90 -16.45 -9.03 -4.19
C TYR A 90 -16.17 -10.52 -4.38
N LEU A 91 -16.73 -11.37 -3.53
CA LEU A 91 -16.64 -12.83 -3.70
C LEU A 91 -17.25 -13.28 -5.02
N GLY A 92 -18.42 -12.71 -5.40
CA GLY A 92 -19.03 -12.93 -6.71
C GLY A 92 -18.13 -12.54 -7.87
N LEU A 93 -17.40 -11.43 -7.75
CA LEU A 93 -16.43 -10.97 -8.75
C LEU A 93 -15.21 -11.90 -8.84
N LEU A 94 -14.69 -12.39 -7.71
CA LEU A 94 -13.63 -13.39 -7.70
C LEU A 94 -14.07 -14.69 -8.38
N LEU A 95 -15.25 -15.19 -8.06
CA LEU A 95 -15.85 -16.36 -8.74
C LEU A 95 -16.04 -16.11 -10.23
N TYR A 96 -16.53 -14.94 -10.61
CA TYR A 96 -16.66 -14.55 -12.01
C TYR A 96 -15.32 -14.60 -12.75
N MET A 97 -14.23 -14.03 -12.16
CA MET A 97 -12.90 -14.11 -12.76
C MET A 97 -12.41 -15.56 -12.94
N MET A 98 -12.75 -16.44 -12.00
CA MET A 98 -12.37 -17.87 -12.10
C MET A 98 -13.19 -18.59 -13.19
N ILE A 99 -14.50 -18.38 -13.21
CA ILE A 99 -15.41 -19.08 -14.15
C ILE A 99 -15.16 -18.63 -15.59
N THR A 100 -14.94 -17.33 -15.82
CA THR A 100 -14.70 -16.81 -17.18
C THR A 100 -13.46 -17.41 -17.84
N GLU A 101 -12.40 -17.73 -17.09
CA GLU A 101 -11.20 -18.37 -17.65
C GLU A 101 -11.48 -19.79 -18.20
N LEU A 102 -12.46 -20.51 -17.62
CA LEU A 102 -12.86 -21.85 -18.14
C LEU A 102 -13.45 -21.76 -19.54
N TYR A 103 -14.19 -20.68 -19.83
CA TYR A 103 -14.90 -20.49 -21.09
C TYR A 103 -14.04 -19.80 -22.16
N LEU A 104 -13.07 -18.98 -21.77
CA LEU A 104 -12.28 -18.16 -22.71
C LEU A 104 -11.20 -18.94 -23.49
N LYS A 105 -11.00 -20.25 -23.22
CA LYS A 105 -10.07 -21.15 -23.91
C LYS A 105 -8.66 -20.54 -24.11
N LYS A 106 -8.17 -19.77 -23.11
CA LYS A 106 -6.83 -19.18 -23.16
C LYS A 106 -5.74 -20.24 -22.97
N LYS A 107 -4.50 -19.93 -23.39
CA LYS A 107 -3.37 -20.87 -23.35
C LYS A 107 -3.00 -21.32 -21.93
N ASN A 108 -3.09 -20.42 -20.93
CA ASN A 108 -2.65 -20.67 -19.55
C ASN A 108 -3.71 -20.23 -18.53
N PRO A 109 -4.83 -20.95 -18.39
CA PRO A 109 -5.91 -20.56 -17.48
C PRO A 109 -5.47 -20.58 -16.00
N THR A 110 -4.65 -21.55 -15.58
CA THR A 110 -4.13 -21.63 -14.21
C THR A 110 -3.22 -20.46 -13.85
N GLY A 111 -2.35 -20.06 -14.78
CA GLY A 111 -1.55 -18.85 -14.64
C GLY A 111 -2.41 -17.59 -14.57
N ASN A 112 -3.44 -17.49 -15.38
CA ASN A 112 -4.40 -16.37 -15.35
C ASN A 112 -5.11 -16.28 -14.00
N TRP A 113 -5.56 -17.40 -13.43
CA TRP A 113 -6.14 -17.45 -12.07
C TRP A 113 -5.13 -17.00 -11.01
N ALA A 114 -3.94 -17.60 -11.03
CA ALA A 114 -2.91 -17.29 -10.04
C ALA A 114 -2.58 -15.80 -10.00
N TYR A 115 -2.33 -15.18 -11.14
CA TYR A 115 -1.98 -13.75 -11.20
C TYR A 115 -3.18 -12.83 -10.99
N SER A 116 -4.40 -13.23 -11.36
CA SER A 116 -5.60 -12.48 -11.00
C SER A 116 -5.80 -12.44 -9.48
N MET A 117 -5.68 -13.59 -8.80
CA MET A 117 -5.76 -13.66 -7.34
C MET A 117 -4.60 -12.95 -6.67
N LEU A 118 -3.37 -13.12 -7.18
CA LEU A 118 -2.19 -12.43 -6.66
C LEU A 118 -2.35 -10.91 -6.74
N SER A 119 -2.94 -10.37 -7.82
CA SER A 119 -3.20 -8.93 -7.93
C SER A 119 -4.15 -8.41 -6.85
N GLN A 120 -5.15 -9.21 -6.46
CA GLN A 120 -6.07 -8.86 -5.39
C GLN A 120 -5.39 -8.92 -4.01
N LEU A 121 -4.63 -9.99 -3.73
CA LEU A 121 -4.01 -10.20 -2.43
C LEU A 121 -2.74 -9.37 -2.22
N TYR A 122 -1.91 -9.22 -3.25
CA TYR A 122 -0.62 -8.56 -3.14
C TYR A 122 -0.67 -7.05 -3.42
N VAL A 123 -1.57 -6.62 -4.31
CA VAL A 123 -1.67 -5.20 -4.70
C VAL A 123 -2.88 -4.52 -4.07
N ALA A 124 -4.09 -5.05 -4.26
CA ALA A 124 -5.31 -4.38 -3.81
C ALA A 124 -5.49 -4.43 -2.29
N LEU A 125 -5.25 -5.59 -1.67
CA LEU A 125 -5.50 -5.80 -0.24
C LEU A 125 -4.66 -4.87 0.66
N PRO A 126 -3.36 -4.63 0.44
CA PRO A 126 -2.60 -3.68 1.24
C PRO A 126 -3.19 -2.27 1.25
N PHE A 127 -3.63 -1.75 0.09
CA PHE A 127 -4.32 -0.47 0.05
C PHE A 127 -5.65 -0.51 0.80
N ALA A 128 -6.44 -1.57 0.62
CA ALA A 128 -7.71 -1.71 1.32
C ALA A 128 -7.51 -1.75 2.85
N LEU A 129 -6.48 -2.42 3.35
CA LEU A 129 -6.17 -2.50 4.78
C LEU A 129 -5.82 -1.14 5.42
N LEU A 130 -5.44 -0.12 4.65
CA LEU A 130 -5.28 1.23 5.18
C LEU A 130 -6.56 1.77 5.81
N ASN A 131 -7.75 1.30 5.38
CA ASN A 131 -9.02 1.66 6.01
C ASN A 131 -9.10 1.18 7.47
N VAL A 132 -8.56 0.00 7.78
CA VAL A 132 -8.55 -0.54 9.15
C VAL A 132 -7.73 0.35 10.09
N LEU A 133 -6.68 0.98 9.57
CA LEU A 133 -5.86 1.93 10.32
C LEU A 133 -6.50 3.33 10.39
N ALA A 134 -7.15 3.75 9.31
CA ALA A 134 -7.74 5.08 9.19
C ALA A 134 -9.03 5.25 10.02
N PHE A 135 -9.81 4.17 10.18
CA PHE A 135 -11.09 4.22 10.88
C PHE A 135 -11.04 3.40 12.16
N GLN A 136 -11.22 4.07 13.28
CA GLN A 136 -11.13 3.48 14.62
C GLN A 136 -12.46 3.57 15.35
N ASN A 137 -12.85 2.49 16.02
CA ASN A 137 -14.01 2.50 16.92
C ASN A 137 -13.63 3.17 18.23
N SER A 138 -14.31 4.24 18.60
CA SER A 138 -14.22 4.80 19.94
C SER A 138 -14.96 3.90 20.93
N SER A 139 -14.22 3.38 21.91
CA SER A 139 -14.80 2.52 22.95
C SER A 139 -15.80 3.29 23.85
N GLU A 140 -15.67 4.62 23.94
CA GLU A 140 -16.50 5.45 24.82
C GLU A 140 -17.84 5.84 24.18
N THR A 141 -17.83 6.16 22.89
CA THR A 141 -19.01 6.68 22.19
C THR A 141 -19.66 5.66 21.24
N GLY A 142 -19.01 4.53 20.99
CA GLY A 142 -19.45 3.57 19.97
C GLY A 142 -19.43 4.13 18.54
N SER A 143 -18.90 5.34 18.35
CA SER A 143 -18.80 6.00 17.04
C SER A 143 -17.47 5.66 16.35
N VAL A 144 -17.50 5.62 15.03
CA VAL A 144 -16.28 5.46 14.22
C VAL A 144 -15.66 6.84 13.99
N THR A 145 -14.39 6.98 14.32
CA THR A 145 -13.61 8.19 14.09
C THR A 145 -12.55 7.97 13.00
N TYR A 146 -12.36 8.98 12.15
CA TYR A 146 -11.29 8.99 11.16
C TYR A 146 -10.00 9.49 11.78
N ASN A 147 -8.97 8.66 11.78
CA ASN A 147 -7.62 9.02 12.25
C ASN A 147 -6.65 9.00 11.06
N PRO A 148 -6.30 10.15 10.47
CA PRO A 148 -5.39 10.23 9.34
C PRO A 148 -3.93 9.94 9.71
N ILE A 149 -3.56 10.04 10.99
CA ILE A 149 -2.17 9.97 11.44
C ILE A 149 -1.61 8.56 11.30
N LEU A 150 -2.41 7.51 11.53
CA LEU A 150 -1.94 6.13 11.41
C LEU A 150 -1.58 5.75 9.96
N PRO A 151 -2.46 5.91 8.95
CA PRO A 151 -2.04 5.64 7.57
C PRO A 151 -0.90 6.55 7.12
N LEU A 152 -0.89 7.83 7.53
CA LEU A 152 0.19 8.76 7.20
C LEU A 152 1.54 8.30 7.78
N SER A 153 1.56 7.78 9.01
CA SER A 153 2.78 7.33 9.67
C SER A 153 3.49 6.21 8.89
N ILE A 154 2.73 5.29 8.28
CA ILE A 154 3.30 4.23 7.44
C ILE A 154 4.11 4.84 6.28
N PHE A 155 3.54 5.82 5.56
CA PHE A 155 4.25 6.46 4.46
C PHE A 155 5.48 7.22 4.95
N VAL A 156 5.39 7.93 6.07
CA VAL A 156 6.53 8.64 6.66
C VAL A 156 7.63 7.66 7.06
N PHE A 157 7.30 6.54 7.69
CA PHE A 157 8.29 5.52 8.07
C PHE A 157 8.96 4.88 6.85
N ILE A 158 8.21 4.59 5.78
CA ILE A 158 8.77 4.10 4.52
C ILE A 158 9.72 5.14 3.92
N TRP A 159 9.29 6.41 3.78
CA TRP A 159 10.11 7.46 3.17
C TRP A 159 11.39 7.73 3.96
N LEU A 160 11.31 7.73 5.29
CA LEU A 160 12.48 7.91 6.15
C LEU A 160 13.41 6.69 6.13
N SER A 161 12.84 5.49 6.09
CA SER A 161 13.61 4.26 5.89
C SER A 161 14.36 4.27 4.56
N ASP A 162 13.69 4.59 3.45
CA ASP A 162 14.31 4.65 2.13
C ASP A 162 15.39 5.75 2.05
N THR A 163 15.10 6.94 2.59
CA THR A 163 16.04 8.06 2.61
C THR A 163 17.26 7.73 3.47
N GLY A 164 17.04 7.18 4.66
CA GLY A 164 18.12 6.77 5.57
C GLY A 164 18.97 5.66 4.95
N ALA A 165 18.30 4.67 4.34
CA ALA A 165 18.99 3.57 3.65
C ALA A 165 19.86 4.08 2.48
N TYR A 166 19.34 5.04 1.71
CA TYR A 166 20.11 5.66 0.62
C TYR A 166 21.30 6.47 1.16
N CYS A 167 21.09 7.32 2.16
CA CYS A 167 22.15 8.16 2.72
C CYS A 167 23.26 7.30 3.33
N VAL A 168 22.93 6.38 4.22
CA VAL A 168 23.91 5.51 4.90
C VAL A 168 24.54 4.54 3.91
N GLY A 169 23.74 3.90 3.05
CA GLY A 169 24.24 2.94 2.07
C GLY A 169 25.17 3.56 1.02
N SER A 170 24.96 4.83 0.64
CA SER A 170 25.84 5.53 -0.29
C SER A 170 27.17 5.93 0.33
N LEU A 171 27.20 6.19 1.66
CA LEU A 171 28.40 6.63 2.37
C LEU A 171 29.27 5.47 2.85
N ILE A 172 28.66 4.44 3.44
CA ILE A 172 29.38 3.35 4.11
C ILE A 172 28.97 1.94 3.68
N GLY A 173 28.06 1.80 2.70
CA GLY A 173 27.55 0.51 2.26
C GLY A 173 28.62 -0.34 1.58
N LYS A 174 29.05 -1.42 2.24
CA LYS A 174 30.07 -2.36 1.75
C LYS A 174 29.48 -3.74 1.44
N HIS A 175 28.57 -4.24 2.29
CA HIS A 175 28.01 -5.57 2.18
C HIS A 175 26.65 -5.52 1.48
N ARG A 176 26.54 -6.20 0.33
CA ARG A 176 25.28 -6.25 -0.44
C ARG A 176 24.23 -7.10 0.27
N LEU A 177 22.98 -6.61 0.28
CA LEU A 177 21.85 -7.32 0.92
C LEU A 177 21.33 -8.44 0.03
N PHE A 178 21.01 -8.12 -1.24
CA PHE A 178 20.49 -9.06 -2.24
C PHE A 178 21.10 -8.76 -3.61
N GLU A 179 22.28 -9.30 -3.91
CA GLU A 179 23.01 -9.01 -5.17
C GLU A 179 22.19 -9.33 -6.42
N ARG A 180 21.43 -10.43 -6.41
CA ARG A 180 20.66 -10.88 -7.54
C ARG A 180 19.40 -10.04 -7.81
N ILE A 181 18.73 -9.50 -6.77
CA ILE A 181 17.44 -8.82 -6.89
C ILE A 181 17.63 -7.30 -6.88
N SER A 182 18.46 -6.81 -5.97
CA SER A 182 18.74 -5.39 -5.79
C SER A 182 20.21 -5.15 -5.48
N PRO A 183 21.06 -5.05 -6.51
CA PRO A 183 22.51 -4.96 -6.34
C PRO A 183 22.97 -3.65 -5.67
N LYS A 184 22.09 -2.66 -5.53
CA LYS A 184 22.38 -1.37 -4.88
C LYS A 184 22.08 -1.35 -3.39
N LYS A 185 21.25 -2.28 -2.88
CA LYS A 185 20.93 -2.34 -1.44
C LYS A 185 22.07 -2.97 -0.65
N SER A 186 22.39 -2.37 0.52
CA SER A 186 23.42 -2.85 1.44
C SER A 186 22.85 -3.06 2.85
N TRP A 187 23.46 -3.93 3.64
CA TRP A 187 23.10 -4.17 5.03
C TRP A 187 23.23 -2.90 5.88
N GLU A 188 24.32 -2.17 5.71
CA GLU A 188 24.58 -0.90 6.42
C GLU A 188 23.49 0.14 6.09
N GLY A 189 23.10 0.20 4.82
CA GLY A 189 21.99 1.05 4.38
C GLY A 189 20.67 0.66 5.04
N SER A 190 20.32 -0.62 5.04
CA SER A 190 19.06 -1.11 5.64
C SER A 190 19.01 -0.85 7.15
N ILE A 191 20.13 -1.05 7.87
CA ILE A 191 20.23 -0.72 9.29
C ILE A 191 20.07 0.79 9.50
N GLY A 192 20.75 1.61 8.68
CA GLY A 192 20.60 3.06 8.71
C GLY A 192 19.16 3.52 8.51
N GLY A 193 18.47 2.98 7.50
CA GLY A 193 17.07 3.25 7.25
C GLY A 193 16.18 2.87 8.45
N GLY A 194 16.44 1.71 9.07
CA GLY A 194 15.75 1.27 10.28
C GLY A 194 15.92 2.25 11.44
N ILE A 195 17.14 2.75 11.68
CA ILE A 195 17.42 3.73 12.73
C ILE A 195 16.63 5.02 12.48
N PHE A 196 16.62 5.54 11.24
CA PHE A 196 15.85 6.75 10.90
C PHE A 196 14.34 6.56 11.11
N SER A 197 13.80 5.43 10.69
CA SER A 197 12.38 5.11 10.87
C SER A 197 12.01 4.98 12.35
N ILE A 198 12.81 4.27 13.16
CA ILE A 198 12.58 4.12 14.61
C ILE A 198 12.73 5.47 15.33
N ALA A 199 13.71 6.28 14.97
CA ALA A 199 13.87 7.62 15.56
C ALA A 199 12.63 8.49 15.27
N SER A 200 12.08 8.41 14.05
CA SER A 200 10.85 9.14 13.71
C SER A 200 9.63 8.65 14.49
N SER A 201 9.55 7.35 14.81
CA SER A 201 8.45 6.80 15.61
C SER A 201 8.41 7.36 17.03
N LEU A 202 9.57 7.70 17.62
CA LEU A 202 9.63 8.40 18.91
C LEU A 202 9.06 9.83 18.80
N GLY A 203 9.29 10.50 17.66
CA GLY A 203 8.63 11.77 17.35
C GLY A 203 7.11 11.62 17.29
N PHE A 204 6.61 10.61 16.56
CA PHE A 204 5.17 10.32 16.53
C PHE A 204 4.61 10.02 17.92
N ALA A 205 5.31 9.26 18.75
CA ALA A 205 4.90 8.98 20.13
C ALA A 205 4.78 10.25 21.00
N HIS A 206 5.65 11.23 20.77
CA HIS A 206 5.63 12.50 21.49
C HIS A 206 4.47 13.42 21.02
N PHE A 207 4.29 13.57 19.72
CA PHE A 207 3.27 14.47 19.15
C PHE A 207 1.86 13.88 19.12
N PHE A 208 1.73 12.56 19.09
CA PHE A 208 0.46 11.82 18.96
C PHE A 208 0.29 10.80 20.08
N PRO A 209 -0.01 11.22 21.31
CA PRO A 209 -0.05 10.37 22.50
C PRO A 209 -1.28 9.44 22.59
N PHE A 210 -2.11 9.37 21.56
CA PHE A 210 -3.28 8.47 21.51
C PHE A 210 -2.88 6.98 21.43
N MET A 211 -1.61 6.69 21.14
CA MET A 211 -1.06 5.34 21.09
C MET A 211 0.24 5.27 21.91
N PRO A 212 0.45 4.21 22.73
CA PRO A 212 1.66 4.05 23.52
C PRO A 212 2.93 4.05 22.66
N GLY A 213 4.03 4.63 23.18
CA GLY A 213 5.29 4.76 22.44
C GLY A 213 5.84 3.44 21.91
N TRP A 214 5.70 2.33 22.67
CA TRP A 214 6.17 1.02 22.22
C TRP A 214 5.40 0.49 20.98
N GLN A 215 4.12 0.87 20.82
CA GLN A 215 3.34 0.51 19.63
C GLN A 215 3.80 1.31 18.39
N TRP A 216 4.16 2.59 18.56
CA TRP A 216 4.76 3.39 17.50
C TRP A 216 6.09 2.79 17.02
N VAL A 217 6.95 2.38 17.95
CA VAL A 217 8.21 1.69 17.64
C VAL A 217 7.94 0.35 16.96
N GLY A 218 6.99 -0.43 17.46
CA GLY A 218 6.58 -1.70 16.84
C GLY A 218 6.10 -1.53 15.41
N LEU A 219 5.26 -0.51 15.14
CA LEU A 219 4.79 -0.18 13.80
C LEU A 219 5.96 0.18 12.87
N ALA A 220 6.90 1.03 13.33
CA ALA A 220 8.06 1.38 12.55
C ALA A 220 8.95 0.16 12.22
N ILE A 221 9.18 -0.74 13.19
CA ILE A 221 9.95 -1.97 12.97
C ILE A 221 9.28 -2.85 11.90
N VAL A 222 7.96 -3.06 12.02
CA VAL A 222 7.20 -3.84 11.02
C VAL A 222 7.34 -3.21 9.64
N VAL A 223 7.15 -1.88 9.53
CA VAL A 223 7.29 -1.16 8.25
C VAL A 223 8.69 -1.36 7.68
N VAL A 224 9.75 -1.21 8.47
CA VAL A 224 11.15 -1.38 8.01
C VAL A 224 11.38 -2.79 7.48
N ILE A 225 10.95 -3.84 8.22
CA ILE A 225 11.16 -5.23 7.82
C ILE A 225 10.51 -5.53 6.46
N PHE A 226 9.30 -5.01 6.22
CA PHE A 226 8.56 -5.28 4.98
C PHE A 226 8.89 -4.33 3.83
N SER A 227 9.53 -3.17 4.08
CA SER A 227 9.96 -2.22 3.04
C SER A 227 11.39 -2.44 2.55
N THR A 228 12.23 -3.16 3.31
CA THR A 228 13.62 -3.47 2.96
C THR A 228 13.70 -4.58 1.92
#